data_d66a464ba2e32c7cb75e17a8deee6030
#
_entry.id   d66a464ba2e32c7cb75e17a8deee6030
#
_cell.length_a   1.000
_cell.length_b   1.000
_cell.length_c   1.000
_cell.angle_alpha   90.00
_cell.angle_beta   90.00
_cell.angle_gamma   90.00
#
_symmetry.space_group_name_H-M   'P 1'
#
loop_
_entity.id
_entity.type
_entity.pdbx_description
1 polymer ?
#
loop_
_entity_poly.entity_id
_entity_poly.type
_entity_poly.pdbx_seq_one_letter_code
_entity_poly.pdbx_strand_id
1 'polypeptide(L)'
;YRVDNYMISPNNFIDWIMQLNFNMLAKANEIIEKEGKFDVIHAHDWLVAYAAKTLKNSYNLPLVSTIHATEAGRNGGIHNEVQRYINDTEWMLTYEATEVIVNSNYMKGEIQRLFGLPFEKINVVANGVNLNKFSGMDRDYAFRRRYAMDNEKIILFMGRLVYEKGIQHLIAAMPKVLAGYHD
;
A
#
# COMPACT_ATOMS: atom_id res chain seq x y z
N TYR A 1 10.27 12.66 -10.87
CA TYR A 1 11.63 12.11 -10.75
C TYR A 1 11.55 10.63 -10.39
N ARG A 2 12.48 9.84 -10.91
CA ARG A 2 12.60 8.41 -10.63
C ARG A 2 13.91 8.14 -9.90
N VAL A 3 13.85 7.22 -8.95
CA VAL A 3 15.05 6.73 -8.23
C VAL A 3 15.36 5.35 -8.76
N ASP A 4 16.58 5.16 -9.25
CA ASP A 4 17.08 3.85 -9.66
C ASP A 4 17.76 3.19 -8.45
N ASN A 5 17.37 1.96 -8.17
CA ASN A 5 17.95 1.18 -7.09
C ASN A 5 18.90 0.13 -7.70
N TYR A 6 20.11 0.58 -7.98
CA TYR A 6 21.18 -0.23 -8.52
C TYR A 6 22.40 -0.08 -7.64
N MET A 7 23.25 -1.02 -7.65
CA MET A 7 24.69 -0.96 -7.30
C MET A 7 25.19 -2.17 -6.55
N ILE A 8 24.52 -2.67 -5.55
CA ILE A 8 24.97 -3.84 -4.78
C ILE A 8 23.81 -4.83 -4.74
N SER A 9 24.08 -6.09 -5.10
CA SER A 9 23.08 -7.14 -4.94
C SER A 9 22.71 -7.29 -3.47
N PRO A 10 21.48 -7.02 -3.06
CA PRO A 10 21.08 -7.11 -1.66
C PRO A 10 21.01 -8.59 -1.24
N ASN A 11 21.41 -8.89 0.00
CA ASN A 11 21.30 -10.25 0.55
C ASN A 11 19.85 -10.63 0.87
N ASN A 12 19.03 -9.63 1.18
CA ASN A 12 17.64 -9.81 1.57
C ASN A 12 16.81 -8.55 1.23
N PHE A 13 15.51 -8.63 1.49
CA PHE A 13 14.59 -7.54 1.20
C PHE A 13 14.85 -6.28 2.03
N ILE A 14 15.27 -6.42 3.29
CA ILE A 14 15.55 -5.27 4.17
C ILE A 14 16.78 -4.51 3.68
N ASP A 15 17.84 -5.20 3.27
CA ASP A 15 19.02 -4.57 2.68
C ASP A 15 18.65 -3.79 1.41
N TRP A 16 17.77 -4.35 0.58
CA TRP A 16 17.25 -3.65 -0.60
C TRP A 16 16.51 -2.36 -0.22
N ILE A 17 15.66 -2.40 0.82
CA ILE A 17 14.94 -1.23 1.33
C ILE A 17 15.91 -0.16 1.84
N MET A 18 16.95 -0.55 2.56
CA MET A 18 17.95 0.40 3.05
C MET A 18 18.68 1.09 1.89
N GLN A 19 19.07 0.34 0.86
CA GLN A 19 19.68 0.92 -0.35
C GLN A 19 18.71 1.87 -1.07
N LEU A 20 17.43 1.49 -1.19
CA LEU A 20 16.40 2.34 -1.77
C LEU A 20 16.29 3.68 -1.02
N ASN A 21 16.21 3.65 0.30
CA ASN A 21 16.14 4.87 1.13
C ASN A 21 17.38 5.75 0.96
N PHE A 22 18.57 5.15 0.89
CA PHE A 22 19.81 5.89 0.65
C PHE A 22 19.79 6.59 -0.73
N ASN A 23 19.41 5.86 -1.78
CA ASN A 23 19.31 6.43 -3.12
C ASN A 23 18.21 7.51 -3.23
N MET A 24 17.09 7.33 -2.50
CA MET A 24 16.04 8.34 -2.40
C MET A 24 16.54 9.62 -1.75
N LEU A 25 17.33 9.52 -0.68
CA LEU A 25 17.94 10.68 -0.02
C LEU A 25 18.88 11.43 -0.96
N ALA A 26 19.78 10.72 -1.63
CA ALA A 26 20.70 11.32 -2.58
C ALA A 26 19.95 12.05 -3.69
N LYS A 27 18.92 11.40 -4.26
CA LYS A 27 18.10 12.00 -5.32
C LYS A 27 17.26 13.16 -4.84
N ALA A 28 16.70 13.10 -3.64
CA ALA A 28 15.92 14.19 -3.06
C ALA A 28 16.80 15.44 -2.82
N ASN A 29 18.01 15.26 -2.32
CA ASN A 29 18.96 16.36 -2.15
C ASN A 29 19.30 17.03 -3.49
N GLU A 30 19.60 16.25 -4.53
CA GLU A 30 19.84 16.77 -5.90
C GLU A 30 18.64 17.57 -6.41
N ILE A 31 17.41 17.09 -6.15
CA ILE A 31 16.18 17.77 -6.57
C ILE A 31 16.01 19.09 -5.81
N ILE A 32 16.21 19.07 -4.49
CA ILE A 32 16.08 20.27 -3.64
C ILE A 32 17.12 21.33 -4.05
N GLU A 33 18.34 20.91 -4.34
CA GLU A 33 19.38 21.83 -4.81
C GLU A 33 19.02 22.48 -6.17
N LYS A 34 18.39 21.71 -7.04
CA LYS A 34 18.03 22.16 -8.41
C LYS A 34 16.74 22.97 -8.45
N GLU A 35 15.68 22.48 -7.80
CA GLU A 35 14.32 23.05 -7.90
C GLU A 35 14.01 24.03 -6.76
N GLY A 36 14.81 24.04 -5.70
CA GLY A 36 14.60 24.86 -4.53
C GLY A 36 13.80 24.16 -3.42
N LYS A 37 13.33 24.96 -2.47
CA LYS A 37 12.68 24.50 -1.25
C LYS A 37 11.28 23.97 -1.52
N PHE A 38 10.95 22.84 -0.89
CA PHE A 38 9.61 22.26 -0.84
C PHE A 38 8.92 22.62 0.48
N ASP A 39 7.59 22.49 0.53
CA ASP A 39 6.77 22.86 1.69
C ASP A 39 6.40 21.67 2.56
N VAL A 40 6.36 20.46 2.00
CA VAL A 40 5.92 19.24 2.69
C VAL A 40 6.57 17.98 2.09
N ILE A 41 6.79 16.99 2.94
CA ILE A 41 7.16 15.64 2.54
C ILE A 41 5.93 14.76 2.68
N HIS A 42 5.59 13.98 1.64
CA HIS A 42 4.54 12.99 1.70
C HIS A 42 5.11 11.60 1.47
N ALA A 43 5.09 10.76 2.49
CA ALA A 43 5.59 9.40 2.47
C ALA A 43 4.44 8.40 2.35
N HIS A 44 4.63 7.36 1.54
CA HIS A 44 3.68 6.26 1.37
C HIS A 44 4.26 4.95 1.86
N ASP A 45 3.66 4.38 2.90
CA ASP A 45 4.06 3.14 3.58
C ASP A 45 5.50 3.18 4.15
N TRP A 46 5.86 2.15 4.86
CA TRP A 46 7.12 2.04 5.61
C TRP A 46 8.39 1.99 4.75
N LEU A 47 8.23 1.61 3.48
CA LEU A 47 9.36 1.41 2.54
C LEU A 47 10.26 2.64 2.39
N VAL A 48 9.73 3.83 2.61
CA VAL A 48 10.42 5.12 2.45
C VAL A 48 10.65 5.86 3.77
N ALA A 49 10.40 5.18 4.90
CA ALA A 49 10.35 5.80 6.23
C ALA A 49 11.65 6.48 6.63
N TYR A 50 12.79 5.85 6.37
CA TYR A 50 14.11 6.39 6.75
C TYR A 50 14.47 7.63 5.93
N ALA A 51 14.22 7.60 4.62
CA ALA A 51 14.42 8.76 3.75
C ALA A 51 13.50 9.91 4.16
N ALA A 52 12.22 9.64 4.40
CA ALA A 52 11.24 10.64 4.81
C ALA A 52 11.61 11.30 6.15
N LYS A 53 11.97 10.50 7.16
CA LYS A 53 12.42 11.00 8.47
C LYS A 53 13.68 11.85 8.35
N THR A 54 14.64 11.40 7.57
CA THR A 54 15.90 12.14 7.39
C THR A 54 15.66 13.49 6.70
N LEU A 55 14.87 13.51 5.61
CA LEU A 55 14.53 14.74 4.91
C LEU A 55 13.74 15.71 5.80
N LYS A 56 12.75 15.21 6.54
CA LYS A 56 12.01 16.00 7.54
C LYS A 56 12.96 16.76 8.47
N ASN A 57 13.93 16.05 9.05
CA ASN A 57 14.84 16.63 10.03
C ASN A 57 15.90 17.54 9.40
N SER A 58 16.42 17.15 8.21
CA SER A 58 17.46 17.94 7.53
C SER A 58 16.95 19.26 6.99
N TYR A 59 15.70 19.31 6.56
CA TYR A 59 15.12 20.51 5.95
C TYR A 59 14.05 21.20 6.80
N ASN A 60 13.79 20.64 8.00
CA ASN A 60 12.74 21.13 8.92
C ASN A 60 11.38 21.27 8.21
N LEU A 61 10.99 20.22 7.50
CA LEU A 61 9.73 20.17 6.75
C LEU A 61 8.67 19.34 7.49
N PRO A 62 7.38 19.70 7.39
CA PRO A 62 6.32 18.82 7.86
C PRO A 62 6.30 17.51 7.06
N LEU A 63 6.04 16.41 7.75
CA LEU A 63 5.91 15.07 7.16
C LEU A 63 4.46 14.60 7.24
N VAL A 64 3.87 14.29 6.10
CA VAL A 64 2.60 13.55 6.00
C VAL A 64 2.91 12.11 5.62
N SER A 65 2.30 11.15 6.29
CA SER A 65 2.43 9.73 5.91
C SER A 65 1.08 9.15 5.53
N THR A 66 1.03 8.39 4.43
CA THR A 66 -0.13 7.57 4.07
C THR A 66 0.19 6.11 4.33
N ILE A 67 -0.63 5.44 5.13
CA ILE A 67 -0.54 4.01 5.40
C ILE A 67 -1.66 3.28 4.65
N HIS A 68 -1.26 2.47 3.67
CA HIS A 68 -2.21 1.72 2.83
C HIS A 68 -2.59 0.38 3.44
N ALA A 69 -1.71 -0.25 4.20
CA ALA A 69 -1.95 -1.44 5.00
C ALA A 69 -0.83 -1.58 6.05
N THR A 70 -1.12 -2.24 7.17
CA THR A 70 -0.13 -2.56 8.18
C THR A 70 0.40 -3.98 8.00
N GLU A 71 1.61 -4.24 8.46
CA GLU A 71 2.17 -5.59 8.48
C GLU A 71 1.34 -6.53 9.37
N ALA A 72 0.92 -6.04 10.53
CA ALA A 72 0.05 -6.78 11.43
C ALA A 72 -1.31 -7.12 10.79
N GLY A 73 -1.93 -6.17 10.08
CA GLY A 73 -3.20 -6.40 9.38
C GLY A 73 -3.10 -7.40 8.23
N ARG A 74 -1.99 -7.36 7.48
CA ARG A 74 -1.74 -8.32 6.38
C ARG A 74 -1.60 -9.76 6.84
N ASN A 75 -1.01 -9.97 8.02
CA ASN A 75 -0.64 -11.30 8.51
C ASN A 75 -1.51 -11.79 9.66
N GLY A 76 -2.52 -11.02 10.08
CA GLY A 76 -3.33 -11.34 11.26
C GLY A 76 -2.53 -11.29 12.57
N GLY A 77 -1.47 -10.49 12.62
CA GLY A 77 -0.54 -10.32 13.74
C GLY A 77 0.91 -10.26 13.30
N ILE A 78 1.83 -10.24 14.27
CA ILE A 78 3.28 -10.24 14.05
C ILE A 78 3.84 -11.59 14.52
N HIS A 79 4.44 -12.35 13.61
CA HIS A 79 4.82 -13.74 13.84
C HIS A 79 6.31 -14.04 13.72
N ASN A 80 7.13 -13.07 13.24
CA ASN A 80 8.57 -13.23 13.08
C ASN A 80 9.31 -11.88 13.18
N GLU A 81 10.64 -11.92 13.26
CA GLU A 81 11.48 -10.74 13.43
C GLU A 81 11.43 -9.77 12.24
N VAL A 82 11.26 -10.26 11.02
CA VAL A 82 11.12 -9.38 9.83
C VAL A 82 9.82 -8.59 9.91
N GLN A 83 8.73 -9.24 10.28
CA GLN A 83 7.44 -8.59 10.48
C GLN A 83 7.50 -7.59 11.64
N ARG A 84 8.20 -7.92 12.72
CA ARG A 84 8.44 -7.00 13.84
C ARG A 84 9.18 -5.75 13.38
N TYR A 85 10.28 -5.93 12.63
CA TYR A 85 11.03 -4.82 12.05
C TYR A 85 10.15 -3.92 11.17
N ILE A 86 9.31 -4.50 10.32
CA ILE A 86 8.37 -3.75 9.47
C ILE A 86 7.36 -2.98 10.32
N ASN A 87 6.73 -3.63 11.27
CA ASN A 87 5.76 -3.02 12.19
C ASN A 87 6.38 -1.85 12.99
N ASP A 88 7.60 -2.02 13.49
CA ASP A 88 8.30 -0.97 14.23
C ASP A 88 8.67 0.21 13.31
N THR A 89 8.97 -0.06 12.05
CA THR A 89 9.23 0.97 11.03
C THR A 89 7.93 1.71 10.63
N GLU A 90 6.80 1.02 10.55
CA GLU A 90 5.46 1.61 10.36
C GLU A 90 5.12 2.53 11.55
N TRP A 91 5.35 2.03 12.77
CA TRP A 91 5.17 2.83 13.98
C TRP A 91 6.05 4.08 13.96
N MET A 92 7.35 3.94 13.67
CA MET A 92 8.28 5.06 13.59
C MET A 92 7.82 6.10 12.57
N LEU A 93 7.44 5.68 11.36
CA LEU A 93 6.97 6.59 10.32
C LEU A 93 5.73 7.37 10.76
N THR A 94 4.77 6.68 11.34
CA THR A 94 3.53 7.31 11.81
C THR A 94 3.75 8.22 13.03
N TYR A 95 4.68 7.87 13.91
CA TYR A 95 5.10 8.71 15.03
C TYR A 95 5.76 10.01 14.55
N GLU A 96 6.70 9.91 13.61
CA GLU A 96 7.44 11.04 13.05
C GLU A 96 6.57 11.96 12.17
N ALA A 97 5.52 11.45 11.57
CA ALA A 97 4.62 12.23 10.73
C ALA A 97 3.91 13.32 11.55
N THR A 98 3.69 14.49 10.94
CA THR A 98 2.82 15.53 11.49
C THR A 98 1.36 15.08 11.39
N GLU A 99 0.99 14.51 10.25
CA GLU A 99 -0.33 13.96 9.97
C GLU A 99 -0.22 12.58 9.33
N VAL A 100 -1.15 11.70 9.67
CA VAL A 100 -1.25 10.35 9.12
C VAL A 100 -2.55 10.23 8.31
N ILE A 101 -2.44 9.77 7.08
CA ILE A 101 -3.56 9.49 6.20
C ILE A 101 -3.77 7.99 6.13
N VAL A 102 -5.02 7.55 6.20
CA VAL A 102 -5.46 6.17 5.98
C VAL A 102 -6.65 6.12 5.04
N ASN A 103 -6.87 4.97 4.38
CA ASN A 103 -7.87 4.86 3.32
C ASN A 103 -9.30 4.58 3.82
N SER A 104 -9.47 4.23 5.10
CA SER A 104 -10.77 3.87 5.66
C SER A 104 -10.83 4.07 7.18
N ASN A 105 -12.04 4.12 7.72
CA ASN A 105 -12.26 4.14 9.16
C ASN A 105 -11.76 2.85 9.85
N TYR A 106 -11.80 1.71 9.16
CA TYR A 106 -11.21 0.47 9.66
C TYR A 106 -9.71 0.65 9.92
N MET A 107 -8.97 1.16 8.92
CA MET A 107 -7.53 1.44 9.03
C MET A 107 -7.22 2.47 10.12
N LYS A 108 -8.08 3.50 10.29
CA LYS A 108 -7.94 4.47 11.38
C LYS A 108 -7.97 3.78 12.74
N GLY A 109 -8.96 2.92 12.98
CA GLY A 109 -9.05 2.16 14.23
C GLY A 109 -7.92 1.14 14.39
N GLU A 110 -7.42 0.55 13.31
CA GLU A 110 -6.30 -0.40 13.33
C GLU A 110 -5.00 0.30 13.75
N ILE A 111 -4.62 1.41 13.11
CA ILE A 111 -3.42 2.18 13.42
C ILE A 111 -3.47 2.73 14.86
N GLN A 112 -4.63 3.20 15.29
CA GLN A 112 -4.79 3.67 16.65
C GLN A 112 -4.53 2.56 17.68
N ARG A 113 -5.06 1.34 17.45
CA ARG A 113 -4.83 0.19 18.34
C ARG A 113 -3.37 -0.29 18.31
N LEU A 114 -2.77 -0.35 17.10
CA LEU A 114 -1.42 -0.90 16.94
C LEU A 114 -0.35 0.06 17.45
N PHE A 115 -0.49 1.34 17.15
CA PHE A 115 0.57 2.33 17.34
C PHE A 115 0.29 3.36 18.44
N GLY A 116 -0.91 3.38 19.00
CA GLY A 116 -1.27 4.31 20.08
C GLY A 116 -1.30 5.78 19.66
N LEU A 117 -1.50 6.07 18.38
CA LEU A 117 -1.51 7.45 17.87
C LEU A 117 -2.74 8.22 18.37
N PRO A 118 -2.61 9.55 18.59
CA PRO A 118 -3.73 10.44 18.85
C PRO A 118 -4.74 10.37 17.69
N PHE A 119 -6.04 10.33 18.04
CA PHE A 119 -7.10 10.17 17.06
C PHE A 119 -7.17 11.32 16.06
N GLU A 120 -6.88 12.54 16.52
CA GLU A 120 -6.83 13.76 15.72
C GLU A 120 -5.70 13.79 14.69
N LYS A 121 -4.64 13.04 14.94
CA LYS A 121 -3.50 12.91 13.99
C LYS A 121 -3.83 12.05 12.78
N ILE A 122 -4.90 11.22 12.84
CA ILE A 122 -5.22 10.24 11.81
C ILE A 122 -6.42 10.71 10.98
N ASN A 123 -6.17 10.98 9.71
CA ASN A 123 -7.16 11.46 8.75
C ASN A 123 -7.57 10.33 7.79
N VAL A 124 -8.87 10.25 7.50
CA VAL A 124 -9.39 9.26 6.55
C VAL A 124 -9.58 9.94 5.19
N VAL A 125 -8.80 9.48 4.20
CA VAL A 125 -8.93 9.91 2.81
C VAL A 125 -9.09 8.67 1.95
N ALA A 126 -10.30 8.40 1.48
CA ALA A 126 -10.59 7.23 0.66
C ALA A 126 -9.86 7.29 -0.69
N ASN A 127 -9.42 6.13 -1.19
CA ASN A 127 -8.86 6.03 -2.52
C ASN A 127 -9.91 6.41 -3.58
N GLY A 128 -9.49 7.20 -4.55
CA GLY A 128 -10.30 7.57 -5.69
C GLY A 128 -10.03 6.73 -6.93
N VAL A 129 -10.98 6.69 -7.85
CA VAL A 129 -10.84 6.10 -9.16
C VAL A 129 -11.34 7.09 -10.22
N ASN A 130 -10.63 7.14 -11.34
CA ASN A 130 -11.08 7.95 -12.48
C ASN A 130 -12.17 7.21 -13.25
N LEU A 131 -13.43 7.56 -12.99
CA LEU A 131 -14.59 6.92 -13.61
C LEU A 131 -14.61 7.06 -15.14
N ASN A 132 -14.04 8.13 -15.71
CA ASN A 132 -13.99 8.33 -17.16
C ASN A 132 -13.20 7.23 -17.88
N LYS A 133 -12.29 6.53 -17.20
CA LYS A 133 -11.57 5.38 -17.77
C LYS A 133 -12.44 4.12 -17.91
N PHE A 134 -13.59 4.09 -17.25
CA PHE A 134 -14.49 2.94 -17.19
C PHE A 134 -15.88 3.26 -17.75
N SER A 135 -16.12 4.51 -18.18
CA SER A 135 -17.37 4.93 -18.81
C SER A 135 -17.32 4.68 -20.33
N GLY A 136 -18.47 4.36 -20.92
CA GLY A 136 -18.61 4.22 -22.37
C GLY A 136 -18.05 2.92 -22.96
N MET A 137 -17.80 1.91 -22.13
CA MET A 137 -17.45 0.57 -22.62
C MET A 137 -18.74 -0.23 -22.89
N ASP A 138 -19.07 -0.44 -24.15
CA ASP A 138 -20.10 -1.37 -24.54
C ASP A 138 -19.71 -2.81 -24.21
N ARG A 139 -20.71 -3.67 -23.99
CA ARG A 139 -20.45 -5.10 -23.75
C ARG A 139 -19.87 -5.74 -25.00
N ASP A 140 -18.62 -6.15 -24.91
CA ASP A 140 -17.98 -6.96 -25.96
C ASP A 140 -18.35 -8.44 -25.78
N TYR A 141 -19.42 -8.84 -26.47
CA TYR A 141 -19.88 -10.22 -26.44
C TYR A 141 -18.89 -11.18 -27.12
N ALA A 142 -18.13 -10.74 -28.11
CA ALA A 142 -17.13 -11.58 -28.77
C ALA A 142 -15.98 -11.88 -27.82
N PHE A 143 -15.52 -10.89 -27.06
CA PHE A 143 -14.54 -11.09 -25.99
C PHE A 143 -15.06 -12.00 -24.88
N ARG A 144 -16.32 -11.79 -24.43
CA ARG A 144 -16.95 -12.61 -23.41
C ARG A 144 -17.01 -14.09 -23.78
N ARG A 145 -17.38 -14.39 -25.05
CA ARG A 145 -17.53 -15.77 -25.58
C ARG A 145 -16.21 -16.54 -25.61
N ARG A 146 -15.06 -15.89 -25.40
CA ARG A 146 -13.77 -16.56 -25.23
C ARG A 146 -13.64 -17.26 -23.88
N TYR A 147 -14.49 -16.94 -22.91
CA TYR A 147 -14.44 -17.42 -21.54
C TYR A 147 -15.70 -18.19 -21.11
N ALA A 148 -16.85 -17.86 -21.66
CA ALA A 148 -18.12 -18.48 -21.29
C ALA A 148 -19.14 -18.34 -22.40
N MET A 149 -20.09 -19.29 -22.49
CA MET A 149 -21.25 -19.19 -23.35
C MET A 149 -22.23 -18.10 -22.88
N ASP A 150 -23.17 -17.67 -23.72
CA ASP A 150 -24.04 -16.53 -23.42
C ASP A 150 -24.94 -16.75 -22.19
N ASN A 151 -25.33 -17.99 -21.91
CA ASN A 151 -26.13 -18.40 -20.74
C ASN A 151 -25.31 -18.66 -19.48
N GLU A 152 -24.00 -18.84 -19.57
CA GLU A 152 -23.14 -19.10 -18.40
C GLU A 152 -22.87 -17.84 -17.57
N LYS A 153 -22.70 -18.01 -16.29
CA LYS A 153 -22.29 -16.94 -15.37
C LYS A 153 -20.76 -16.90 -15.26
N ILE A 154 -20.20 -15.70 -15.23
CA ILE A 154 -18.76 -15.49 -15.02
C ILE A 154 -18.54 -14.93 -13.61
N ILE A 155 -17.75 -15.62 -12.81
CA ILE A 155 -17.24 -15.12 -11.54
C ILE A 155 -15.79 -14.75 -11.77
N LEU A 156 -15.49 -13.44 -11.71
CA LEU A 156 -14.15 -12.92 -11.91
C LEU A 156 -13.48 -12.60 -10.57
N PHE A 157 -12.31 -13.16 -10.37
CA PHE A 157 -11.37 -12.70 -9.34
C PHE A 157 -10.19 -12.00 -10.01
N MET A 158 -9.84 -10.82 -9.52
CA MET A 158 -8.66 -10.08 -9.99
C MET A 158 -7.84 -9.62 -8.79
N GLY A 159 -6.61 -10.09 -8.69
CA GLY A 159 -5.70 -9.76 -7.58
C GLY A 159 -4.48 -10.66 -7.54
N ARG A 160 -3.54 -10.33 -6.63
CA ARG A 160 -2.41 -11.22 -6.34
C ARG A 160 -2.92 -12.53 -5.71
N LEU A 161 -2.29 -13.65 -6.05
CA LEU A 161 -2.59 -14.96 -5.44
C LEU A 161 -1.86 -15.07 -4.09
N VAL A 162 -2.31 -14.29 -3.12
CA VAL A 162 -1.81 -14.28 -1.74
C VAL A 162 -2.97 -14.51 -0.78
N TYR A 163 -2.67 -15.05 0.40
CA TYR A 163 -3.68 -15.45 1.39
C TYR A 163 -4.65 -14.33 1.75
N GLU A 164 -4.14 -13.12 1.95
CA GLU A 164 -4.89 -11.91 2.31
C GLU A 164 -5.96 -11.49 1.27
N LYS A 165 -5.84 -11.94 0.00
CA LYS A 165 -6.81 -11.65 -1.07
C LYS A 165 -7.99 -12.61 -1.10
N GLY A 166 -7.95 -13.68 -0.32
CA GLY A 166 -9.11 -14.53 -0.05
C GLY A 166 -9.58 -15.41 -1.21
N ILE A 167 -8.79 -15.61 -2.28
CA ILE A 167 -9.20 -16.47 -3.41
C ILE A 167 -9.56 -17.90 -2.96
N GLN A 168 -8.88 -18.42 -1.94
CA GLN A 168 -9.19 -19.72 -1.34
C GLN A 168 -10.62 -19.80 -0.79
N HIS A 169 -11.13 -18.68 -0.25
CA HIS A 169 -12.51 -18.62 0.25
C HIS A 169 -13.53 -18.60 -0.88
N LEU A 170 -13.21 -17.89 -1.99
CA LEU A 170 -14.05 -17.91 -3.18
C LEU A 170 -14.14 -19.33 -3.76
N ILE A 171 -13.01 -20.03 -3.92
CA ILE A 171 -12.95 -21.39 -4.42
C ILE A 171 -13.72 -22.35 -3.48
N ALA A 172 -13.52 -22.24 -2.17
CA ALA A 172 -14.22 -23.07 -1.17
C ALA A 172 -15.73 -22.82 -1.12
N ALA A 173 -16.21 -21.65 -1.53
CA ALA A 173 -17.63 -21.33 -1.59
C ALA A 173 -18.32 -21.94 -2.84
N MET A 174 -17.57 -22.25 -3.91
CA MET A 174 -18.13 -22.68 -5.21
C MET A 174 -19.03 -23.91 -5.11
N PRO A 175 -18.73 -24.98 -4.36
CA PRO A 175 -19.66 -26.12 -4.22
C PRO A 175 -21.04 -25.71 -3.71
N LYS A 176 -21.10 -24.76 -2.78
CA LYS A 176 -22.40 -24.26 -2.26
C LYS A 176 -23.12 -23.38 -3.28
N VAL A 177 -22.38 -22.58 -4.04
CA VAL A 177 -22.96 -21.76 -5.11
C VAL A 177 -23.53 -22.66 -6.20
N LEU A 178 -22.77 -23.65 -6.65
CA LEU A 178 -23.21 -24.61 -7.70
C LEU A 178 -24.40 -25.47 -7.26
N ALA A 179 -24.53 -25.79 -5.96
CA ALA A 179 -25.69 -26.49 -5.45
C ALA A 179 -27.00 -25.67 -5.53
N GLY A 180 -26.90 -24.33 -5.58
CA GLY A 180 -28.02 -23.42 -5.71
C GLY A 180 -28.29 -22.91 -7.14
N TYR A 181 -27.35 -23.13 -8.07
CA TYR A 181 -27.43 -22.74 -9.47
C TYR A 181 -27.09 -23.94 -10.34
N HIS A 182 -28.08 -24.42 -11.09
CA HIS A 182 -27.97 -25.62 -11.94
C HIS A 182 -27.71 -25.30 -13.42
N ASP A 183 -27.37 -24.03 -13.74
CA ASP A 183 -27.10 -23.56 -15.10
C ASP A 183 -25.63 -23.24 -15.32
#